data_fcc93df835e016e8980b13b8835d2721
#
_entry.id   fcc93df835e016e8980b13b8835d2721
#
_cell.length_a   1.000
_cell.length_b   1.000
_cell.length_c   1.000
_cell.angle_alpha   90.00
_cell.angle_beta   90.00
_cell.angle_gamma   90.00
#
_symmetry.space_group_name_H-M   'P 1'
#
loop_
_entity.id
_entity.type
_entity.pdbx_description
1 polymer ?
#
loop_
_entity_poly.entity_id
_entity_poly.type
_entity_poly.pdbx_seq_one_letter_code
_entity_poly.pdbx_strand_id
1 'polypeptide(L)'
;MDCLKDDRFKGMKHFWSSVVVDRPKNRKKLDENIQAYQQEAEFSIDEKIANLSDLTGIFPLDLVINDVLHQRFCDRAIPPLGDEDKRFSYPANSGDGYIAWCIPREIIKKKTRNKKDFWIVRVTDETCVDSKIKCWGVDSIKDNLYLNRPYIVKVNFSDQWGFSTKRGTTHWKLMG
;
A
#
# COMPACT_ATOMS: atom_id res chain seq x y z
N MET A 1 19.07 -0.18 -15.91
CA MET A 1 19.09 1.14 -16.57
C MET A 1 19.91 2.11 -15.73
N ASP A 2 21.21 2.20 -16.03
CA ASP A 2 22.17 2.99 -15.22
C ASP A 2 22.19 4.47 -15.66
N CYS A 3 21.03 5.13 -15.67
CA CYS A 3 20.94 6.52 -16.12
C CYS A 3 21.48 7.56 -15.12
N LEU A 4 22.04 7.15 -13.97
CA LEU A 4 22.45 8.05 -12.90
C LEU A 4 23.94 7.85 -12.49
N LYS A 5 24.81 7.52 -13.42
CA LYS A 5 26.26 7.59 -13.19
C LYS A 5 26.85 9.00 -13.40
N ASP A 6 26.02 10.03 -13.26
CA ASP A 6 26.52 11.40 -13.25
C ASP A 6 26.71 11.85 -11.81
N ASP A 7 27.94 11.86 -11.35
CA ASP A 7 28.36 12.20 -9.97
C ASP A 7 27.95 13.61 -9.52
N ARG A 8 27.39 14.41 -10.43
CA ARG A 8 26.83 15.73 -10.10
C ARG A 8 25.53 15.65 -9.32
N PHE A 9 24.79 14.53 -9.43
CA PHE A 9 23.51 14.36 -8.75
C PHE A 9 23.68 13.50 -7.50
N LYS A 10 23.17 13.98 -6.37
CA LYS A 10 23.22 13.26 -5.08
C LYS A 10 22.19 12.11 -4.98
N GLY A 11 21.18 12.14 -5.81
CA GLY A 11 20.11 11.15 -5.80
C GLY A 11 19.05 11.41 -6.85
N MET A 12 18.04 10.54 -6.91
CA MET A 12 16.96 10.60 -7.92
C MET A 12 16.15 11.90 -7.82
N LYS A 13 15.82 12.35 -6.61
CA LYS A 13 15.03 13.57 -6.42
C LYS A 13 15.81 14.80 -6.85
N HIS A 14 17.09 14.87 -6.52
CA HIS A 14 17.98 15.94 -6.96
C HIS A 14 18.05 16.02 -8.49
N PHE A 15 18.23 14.86 -9.17
CA PHE A 15 18.18 14.80 -10.64
C PHE A 15 16.83 15.27 -11.16
N TRP A 16 15.73 14.75 -10.60
CA TRP A 16 14.37 15.06 -11.05
C TRP A 16 14.09 16.56 -10.96
N SER A 17 14.36 17.18 -9.83
CA SER A 17 14.14 18.61 -9.62
C SER A 17 14.99 19.46 -10.55
N SER A 18 16.28 19.11 -10.72
CA SER A 18 17.23 19.89 -11.53
C SER A 18 16.99 19.80 -13.04
N VAL A 19 16.48 18.66 -13.52
CA VAL A 19 16.41 18.35 -14.98
C VAL A 19 14.97 18.30 -15.48
N VAL A 20 14.08 17.65 -14.73
CA VAL A 20 12.72 17.39 -15.21
C VAL A 20 11.75 18.52 -14.81
N VAL A 21 11.81 18.98 -13.57
CA VAL A 21 10.92 20.05 -13.09
C VAL A 21 11.33 21.38 -13.71
N ASP A 22 12.56 21.80 -13.52
CA ASP A 22 13.05 23.11 -13.95
C ASP A 22 13.54 23.16 -15.41
N ARG A 23 13.57 22.07 -16.14
CA ARG A 23 13.88 21.93 -17.58
C ARG A 23 14.93 22.94 -18.08
N PRO A 24 16.20 22.78 -17.72
CA PRO A 24 17.24 23.77 -18.03
C PRO A 24 17.43 23.92 -19.56
N LYS A 25 17.41 25.16 -20.05
CA LYS A 25 17.55 25.46 -21.46
C LYS A 25 18.99 25.36 -21.97
N ASN A 26 19.96 25.40 -21.09
CA ASN A 26 21.39 25.31 -21.42
C ASN A 26 22.18 24.76 -20.21
N ARG A 27 23.47 24.46 -20.46
CA ARG A 27 24.38 23.89 -19.45
C ARG A 27 24.54 24.78 -18.22
N LYS A 28 24.63 26.10 -18.39
CA LYS A 28 24.76 27.04 -17.27
C LYS A 28 23.53 26.95 -16.35
N LYS A 29 22.34 26.95 -16.92
CA LYS A 29 21.08 26.81 -16.15
C LYS A 29 20.97 25.46 -15.46
N LEU A 30 21.45 24.39 -16.10
CA LEU A 30 21.53 23.08 -15.46
C LEU A 30 22.46 23.11 -14.23
N ASP A 31 23.65 23.71 -14.34
CA ASP A 31 24.58 23.80 -13.22
C ASP A 31 24.01 24.65 -12.07
N GLU A 32 23.30 25.73 -12.38
CA GLU A 32 22.57 26.53 -11.39
C GLU A 32 21.47 25.70 -10.67
N ASN A 33 20.70 24.92 -11.41
CA ASN A 33 19.66 24.04 -10.83
C ASN A 33 20.28 22.96 -9.93
N ILE A 34 21.35 22.30 -10.40
CA ILE A 34 22.06 21.30 -9.59
C ILE A 34 22.51 21.90 -8.25
N GLN A 35 23.01 23.14 -8.24
CA GLN A 35 23.39 23.82 -7.00
C GLN A 35 22.17 24.19 -6.14
N ALA A 36 21.11 24.70 -6.75
CA ALA A 36 19.89 25.10 -6.03
C ALA A 36 19.23 23.93 -5.29
N TYR A 37 19.20 22.74 -5.92
CA TYR A 37 18.56 21.54 -5.33
C TYR A 37 19.52 20.64 -4.55
N GLN A 38 20.76 21.08 -4.30
CA GLN A 38 21.81 20.29 -3.67
C GLN A 38 21.47 19.79 -2.25
N GLN A 39 20.61 20.51 -1.53
CA GLN A 39 20.16 20.18 -0.18
C GLN A 39 18.82 19.42 -0.15
N GLU A 40 18.26 19.12 -1.32
CA GLU A 40 16.99 18.39 -1.38
C GLU A 40 17.15 16.96 -0.87
N ALA A 41 16.26 16.57 0.05
CA ALA A 41 16.24 15.21 0.57
C ALA A 41 15.77 14.23 -0.52
N GLU A 42 16.23 12.98 -0.47
CA GLU A 42 15.77 11.94 -1.39
C GLU A 42 14.26 11.68 -1.23
N PHE A 43 13.62 11.15 -2.27
CA PHE A 43 12.21 10.76 -2.21
C PHE A 43 11.96 9.81 -1.04
N SER A 44 10.95 10.13 -0.25
CA SER A 44 10.42 9.20 0.74
C SER A 44 9.81 7.95 0.06
N ILE A 45 9.63 6.89 0.82
CA ILE A 45 8.99 5.66 0.30
C ILE A 45 7.58 5.97 -0.22
N ASP A 46 6.82 6.79 0.48
CA ASP A 46 5.46 7.14 0.07
C ASP A 46 5.42 7.97 -1.22
N GLU A 47 6.37 8.90 -1.41
CA GLU A 47 6.55 9.62 -2.68
C GLU A 47 6.94 8.67 -3.82
N LYS A 48 7.85 7.72 -3.57
CA LYS A 48 8.25 6.70 -4.58
C LYS A 48 7.07 5.83 -4.98
N ILE A 49 6.27 5.38 -4.02
CA ILE A 49 5.05 4.60 -4.28
C ILE A 49 4.06 5.41 -5.12
N ALA A 50 3.78 6.66 -4.75
CA ALA A 50 2.87 7.53 -5.48
C ALA A 50 3.34 7.73 -6.92
N ASN A 51 4.59 8.17 -7.12
CA ASN A 51 5.15 8.44 -8.43
C ASN A 51 5.17 7.20 -9.35
N LEU A 52 5.57 6.04 -8.82
CA LEU A 52 5.57 4.80 -9.60
C LEU A 52 4.16 4.33 -9.94
N SER A 53 3.22 4.42 -8.99
CA SER A 53 1.82 4.07 -9.23
C SER A 53 1.19 4.97 -10.30
N ASP A 54 1.46 6.26 -10.27
CA ASP A 54 0.94 7.23 -11.26
C ASP A 54 1.54 7.00 -12.65
N LEU A 55 2.83 6.65 -12.72
CA LEU A 55 3.51 6.41 -13.99
C LEU A 55 3.16 5.08 -14.64
N THR A 56 2.97 4.03 -13.84
CA THR A 56 2.81 2.65 -14.35
C THR A 56 1.39 2.13 -14.26
N GLY A 57 0.53 2.78 -13.47
CA GLY A 57 -0.79 2.27 -13.11
C GLY A 57 -0.76 1.06 -12.17
N ILE A 58 0.44 0.65 -11.71
CA ILE A 58 0.65 -0.56 -10.88
C ILE A 58 1.23 -0.14 -9.53
N PHE A 59 0.75 -0.76 -8.46
CA PHE A 59 1.34 -0.57 -7.13
C PHE A 59 2.71 -1.25 -7.03
N PRO A 60 3.79 -0.52 -6.69
CA PRO A 60 5.13 -1.09 -6.58
C PRO A 60 5.28 -1.90 -5.28
N LEU A 61 4.86 -3.15 -5.31
CA LEU A 61 4.83 -4.04 -4.15
C LEU A 61 6.22 -4.19 -3.51
N ASP A 62 7.26 -4.30 -4.33
CA ASP A 62 8.65 -4.51 -3.90
C ASP A 62 9.21 -3.38 -3.03
N LEU A 63 8.63 -2.18 -3.10
CA LEU A 63 9.00 -1.07 -2.21
C LEU A 63 8.45 -1.24 -0.78
N VAL A 64 7.44 -2.08 -0.61
CA VAL A 64 6.73 -2.26 0.67
C VAL A 64 7.00 -3.63 1.26
N ILE A 65 7.04 -4.66 0.43
CA ILE A 65 7.31 -6.04 0.82
C ILE A 65 8.70 -6.41 0.30
N ASN A 66 9.68 -6.44 1.20
CA ASN A 66 11.00 -6.97 0.88
C ASN A 66 11.04 -8.50 1.12
N ASP A 67 12.08 -9.16 0.62
CA ASP A 67 12.25 -10.61 0.72
C ASP A 67 12.18 -11.12 2.17
N VAL A 68 12.72 -10.37 3.13
CA VAL A 68 12.71 -10.74 4.55
C VAL A 68 11.28 -10.76 5.10
N LEU A 69 10.48 -9.76 4.74
CA LEU A 69 9.08 -9.69 5.19
C LEU A 69 8.22 -10.75 4.49
N HIS A 70 8.43 -10.95 3.20
CA HIS A 70 7.78 -12.01 2.45
C HIS A 70 8.08 -13.38 3.05
N GLN A 71 9.34 -13.68 3.35
CA GLN A 71 9.75 -14.92 4.01
C GLN A 71 9.07 -15.10 5.37
N ARG A 72 8.93 -14.02 6.17
CA ARG A 72 8.21 -14.07 7.45
C ARG A 72 6.73 -14.44 7.31
N PHE A 73 6.06 -14.03 6.23
CA PHE A 73 4.69 -14.46 5.95
C PHE A 73 4.65 -15.95 5.60
N CYS A 74 5.57 -16.41 4.74
CA CYS A 74 5.69 -17.82 4.38
C CYS A 74 5.96 -18.72 5.61
N ASP A 75 6.93 -18.38 6.44
CA ASP A 75 7.30 -19.12 7.65
C ASP A 75 6.14 -19.26 8.65
N ARG A 76 5.24 -18.29 8.67
CA ARG A 76 4.05 -18.29 9.54
C ARG A 76 2.80 -18.81 8.86
N ALA A 77 2.91 -19.28 7.63
CA ALA A 77 1.78 -19.72 6.79
C ALA A 77 0.66 -18.67 6.73
N ILE A 78 1.02 -17.37 6.61
CA ILE A 78 0.07 -16.29 6.46
C ILE A 78 -0.05 -15.96 4.96
N PRO A 79 -1.14 -16.38 4.30
CA PRO A 79 -1.31 -16.17 2.87
C PRO A 79 -1.62 -14.70 2.54
N PRO A 80 -1.44 -14.27 1.28
CA PRO A 80 -2.04 -13.05 0.78
C PRO A 80 -3.57 -13.13 0.85
N LEU A 81 -4.23 -11.99 0.89
CA LEU A 81 -5.68 -11.92 1.06
C LEU A 81 -6.44 -12.58 -0.09
N GLY A 82 -5.92 -12.46 -1.31
CA GLY A 82 -6.52 -13.02 -2.52
C GLY A 82 -6.23 -14.50 -2.77
N ASP A 83 -5.53 -15.20 -1.87
CA ASP A 83 -5.29 -16.64 -2.00
C ASP A 83 -6.62 -17.41 -2.00
N GLU A 84 -7.02 -17.91 -3.17
CA GLU A 84 -8.30 -18.57 -3.37
C GLU A 84 -8.41 -19.89 -2.60
N ASP A 85 -7.35 -20.66 -2.53
CA ASP A 85 -7.34 -21.95 -1.82
C ASP A 85 -7.60 -21.76 -0.33
N LYS A 86 -6.98 -20.74 0.27
CA LYS A 86 -7.21 -20.41 1.68
C LYS A 86 -8.58 -19.78 1.91
N ARG A 87 -9.04 -18.94 1.00
CA ARG A 87 -10.36 -18.32 1.07
C ARG A 87 -11.49 -19.34 1.13
N PHE A 88 -11.41 -20.40 0.32
CA PHE A 88 -12.44 -21.48 0.30
C PHE A 88 -12.30 -22.48 1.45
N SER A 89 -11.12 -22.58 2.07
CA SER A 89 -10.91 -23.45 3.23
C SER A 89 -11.64 -22.97 4.49
N TYR A 90 -12.10 -21.71 4.54
CA TYR A 90 -12.79 -21.10 5.68
C TYR A 90 -14.19 -20.61 5.26
N PRO A 91 -15.23 -21.48 5.30
CA PRO A 91 -16.56 -21.09 4.90
C PRO A 91 -17.10 -19.93 5.73
N ALA A 92 -17.81 -19.03 5.09
CA ALA A 92 -18.33 -17.78 5.64
C ALA A 92 -19.12 -17.92 6.97
N ASN A 93 -19.67 -19.09 7.22
CA ASN A 93 -20.52 -19.37 8.39
C ASN A 93 -19.76 -19.94 9.61
N SER A 94 -18.46 -20.22 9.50
CA SER A 94 -17.70 -20.79 10.63
C SER A 94 -17.48 -19.79 11.76
N GLY A 95 -17.70 -18.49 11.52
CA GLY A 95 -17.44 -17.42 12.50
C GLY A 95 -15.95 -17.17 12.77
N ASP A 96 -15.09 -18.06 12.30
CA ASP A 96 -13.66 -18.06 12.66
C ASP A 96 -12.79 -17.26 11.71
N GLY A 97 -13.26 -16.92 10.51
CA GLY A 97 -12.48 -16.16 9.54
C GLY A 97 -11.07 -16.70 9.33
N TYR A 98 -10.36 -16.24 8.33
CA TYR A 98 -8.95 -16.58 8.14
C TYR A 98 -8.03 -15.37 8.30
N ILE A 99 -6.76 -15.63 8.58
CA ILE A 99 -5.72 -14.62 8.74
C ILE A 99 -4.99 -14.53 7.41
N ALA A 100 -4.90 -13.31 6.87
CA ALA A 100 -4.19 -13.03 5.64
C ALA A 100 -3.39 -11.72 5.78
N TRP A 101 -2.45 -11.48 4.87
CA TRP A 101 -1.78 -10.20 4.78
C TRP A 101 -2.26 -9.38 3.59
N CYS A 102 -2.22 -8.06 3.73
CA CYS A 102 -2.52 -7.13 2.66
C CYS A 102 -1.96 -5.74 2.98
N ILE A 103 -2.00 -4.85 1.99
CA ILE A 103 -1.54 -3.46 2.08
C ILE A 103 -2.73 -2.54 1.85
N PRO A 104 -3.18 -1.76 2.86
CA PRO A 104 -4.21 -0.74 2.70
C PRO A 104 -3.77 0.36 1.74
N ARG A 105 -4.67 0.70 0.78
CA ARG A 105 -4.45 1.72 -0.24
C ARG A 105 -5.34 2.94 -0.06
N GLU A 106 -6.54 2.70 0.42
CA GLU A 106 -7.55 3.74 0.61
C GLU A 106 -8.52 3.35 1.72
N ILE A 107 -8.98 4.33 2.49
CA ILE A 107 -9.97 4.14 3.54
C ILE A 107 -11.17 5.05 3.25
N ILE A 108 -12.32 4.45 3.01
CA ILE A 108 -13.55 5.13 2.60
C ILE A 108 -14.62 4.94 3.67
N LYS A 109 -15.15 6.02 4.20
CA LYS A 109 -16.34 5.97 5.07
C LYS A 109 -17.60 5.92 4.22
N LYS A 110 -18.50 4.98 4.50
CA LYS A 110 -19.78 4.81 3.84
C LYS A 110 -20.92 4.72 4.86
N LYS A 111 -22.13 4.93 4.37
CA LYS A 111 -23.37 4.74 5.15
C LYS A 111 -24.20 3.63 4.54
N THR A 112 -24.78 2.79 5.40
CA THR A 112 -25.81 1.82 4.99
C THR A 112 -27.12 2.52 4.64
N ARG A 113 -28.08 1.77 4.04
CA ARG A 113 -29.44 2.25 3.82
C ARG A 113 -30.11 2.73 5.13
N ASN A 114 -29.76 2.14 6.27
CA ASN A 114 -30.26 2.51 7.60
C ASN A 114 -29.39 3.58 8.28
N LYS A 115 -28.63 4.38 7.51
CA LYS A 115 -27.78 5.49 7.97
C LYS A 115 -26.67 5.09 8.98
N LYS A 116 -26.37 3.79 9.13
CA LYS A 116 -25.26 3.32 9.97
C LYS A 116 -23.95 3.45 9.21
N ASP A 117 -22.93 3.99 9.85
CA ASP A 117 -21.59 4.13 9.29
C ASP A 117 -20.89 2.76 9.21
N PHE A 118 -20.09 2.58 8.17
CA PHE A 118 -19.12 1.51 8.03
C PHE A 118 -17.94 1.98 7.17
N TRP A 119 -16.85 1.26 7.24
CA TRP A 119 -15.64 1.57 6.49
C TRP A 119 -15.39 0.54 5.41
N ILE A 120 -14.89 0.98 4.28
CA ILE A 120 -14.32 0.14 3.23
C ILE A 120 -12.84 0.46 3.18
N VAL A 121 -12.01 -0.56 3.36
CA VAL A 121 -10.57 -0.47 3.14
C VAL A 121 -10.26 -1.13 1.80
N ARG A 122 -9.78 -0.35 0.84
CA ARG A 122 -9.23 -0.89 -0.40
C ARG A 122 -7.81 -1.36 -0.12
N VAL A 123 -7.51 -2.56 -0.55
CA VAL A 123 -6.23 -3.22 -0.26
C VAL A 123 -5.68 -3.87 -1.51
N THR A 124 -4.37 -4.07 -1.52
CA THR A 124 -3.67 -4.87 -2.52
C THR A 124 -2.78 -5.90 -1.84
N ASP A 125 -2.43 -6.94 -2.56
CA ASP A 125 -1.41 -7.93 -2.22
C ASP A 125 -0.82 -8.51 -3.51
N GLU A 126 -0.06 -9.59 -3.42
CA GLU A 126 0.59 -10.20 -4.60
C GLU A 126 -0.37 -10.94 -5.53
N THR A 127 -1.60 -11.24 -5.10
CA THR A 127 -2.58 -12.00 -5.88
C THR A 127 -3.70 -11.16 -6.46
N CYS A 128 -3.96 -9.98 -5.88
CA CYS A 128 -5.06 -9.14 -6.29
C CYS A 128 -4.69 -7.66 -6.32
N VAL A 129 -5.00 -7.03 -7.44
CA VAL A 129 -4.70 -5.62 -7.67
C VAL A 129 -5.59 -4.70 -6.82
N ASP A 130 -6.85 -5.07 -6.58
CA ASP A 130 -7.83 -4.22 -5.88
C ASP A 130 -8.89 -5.06 -5.16
N SER A 131 -8.65 -5.36 -3.90
CA SER A 131 -9.64 -5.98 -3.02
C SER A 131 -10.22 -4.98 -2.03
N LYS A 132 -11.41 -5.29 -1.49
CA LYS A 132 -12.14 -4.42 -0.55
C LYS A 132 -12.53 -5.20 0.70
N ILE A 133 -12.12 -4.68 1.86
CA ILE A 133 -12.51 -5.23 3.16
C ILE A 133 -13.54 -4.30 3.79
N LYS A 134 -14.72 -4.83 4.14
CA LYS A 134 -15.78 -4.08 4.84
C LYS A 134 -15.58 -4.21 6.35
N CYS A 135 -15.51 -3.08 7.05
CA CYS A 135 -15.35 -3.00 8.50
C CYS A 135 -16.61 -2.39 9.12
N TRP A 136 -17.34 -3.19 9.90
CA TRP A 136 -18.63 -2.83 10.46
C TRP A 136 -18.53 -2.52 11.95
N GLY A 137 -19.27 -1.49 12.41
CA GLY A 137 -19.41 -1.19 13.84
C GLY A 137 -18.12 -0.71 14.48
N VAL A 138 -17.28 -0.03 13.72
CA VAL A 138 -16.02 0.58 14.15
C VAL A 138 -16.16 2.08 14.03
N ASP A 139 -15.91 2.82 15.12
CA ASP A 139 -16.09 4.27 15.16
C ASP A 139 -15.04 4.98 14.30
N SER A 140 -13.78 4.58 14.39
CA SER A 140 -12.71 5.05 13.55
C SER A 140 -11.73 3.91 13.21
N ILE A 141 -11.30 3.84 11.96
CA ILE A 141 -10.25 2.92 11.52
C ILE A 141 -8.98 3.68 11.13
N LYS A 142 -9.11 4.99 10.88
CA LYS A 142 -8.01 5.82 10.37
C LYS A 142 -6.88 6.01 11.38
N ASP A 143 -7.18 5.99 12.67
CA ASP A 143 -6.19 6.26 13.71
C ASP A 143 -5.21 5.09 13.93
N ASN A 144 -5.58 3.90 13.44
CA ASN A 144 -4.81 2.66 13.64
C ASN A 144 -4.36 1.98 12.34
N LEU A 145 -4.66 2.57 11.18
CA LEU A 145 -4.36 1.96 9.90
C LEU A 145 -3.64 2.98 8.99
N TYR A 146 -2.35 2.74 8.78
CA TYR A 146 -1.52 3.54 7.88
C TYR A 146 -1.59 2.98 6.47
N LEU A 147 -1.76 3.87 5.49
CA LEU A 147 -1.73 3.47 4.09
C LEU A 147 -0.31 3.06 3.67
N ASN A 148 -0.22 2.23 2.64
CA ASN A 148 1.03 1.74 2.06
C ASN A 148 1.94 1.01 3.06
N ARG A 149 1.36 0.38 4.09
CA ARG A 149 2.09 -0.46 5.05
C ARG A 149 1.48 -1.86 5.08
N PRO A 150 2.28 -2.91 5.25
CA PRO A 150 1.78 -4.28 5.29
C PRO A 150 1.09 -4.58 6.62
N TYR A 151 -0.06 -5.19 6.55
CA TYR A 151 -0.85 -5.62 7.69
C TYR A 151 -1.24 -7.09 7.59
N ILE A 152 -1.31 -7.73 8.74
CA ILE A 152 -2.03 -8.97 8.93
C ILE A 152 -3.44 -8.61 9.40
N VAL A 153 -4.43 -9.21 8.78
CA VAL A 153 -5.85 -8.98 9.09
C VAL A 153 -6.60 -10.31 9.22
N LYS A 154 -7.51 -10.39 10.18
CA LYS A 154 -8.47 -11.49 10.27
C LYS A 154 -9.75 -11.10 9.54
N VAL A 155 -10.12 -11.86 8.52
CA VAL A 155 -11.28 -11.59 7.65
C VAL A 155 -12.18 -12.80 7.50
N ASN A 156 -13.45 -12.52 7.23
CA ASN A 156 -14.41 -13.48 6.70
C ASN A 156 -14.61 -13.18 5.21
N PHE A 157 -14.84 -14.20 4.41
CA PHE A 157 -15.21 -14.07 3.02
C PHE A 157 -16.61 -14.64 2.76
N SER A 158 -17.34 -14.00 1.88
CA SER A 158 -18.63 -14.46 1.39
C SER A 158 -18.76 -14.10 -0.08
N ASP A 159 -19.25 -15.02 -0.91
CA ASP A 159 -19.43 -14.79 -2.36
C ASP A 159 -20.34 -13.59 -2.64
N GLN A 160 -21.34 -13.38 -1.80
CA GLN A 160 -22.28 -12.26 -1.96
C GLN A 160 -21.71 -10.91 -1.51
N TRP A 161 -20.88 -10.89 -0.45
CA TRP A 161 -20.47 -9.65 0.22
C TRP A 161 -18.98 -9.37 0.14
N GLY A 162 -18.17 -10.33 -0.34
CA GLY A 162 -16.72 -10.23 -0.34
C GLY A 162 -16.11 -10.30 1.05
N PHE A 163 -14.95 -9.66 1.23
CA PHE A 163 -14.24 -9.65 2.50
C PHE A 163 -14.85 -8.70 3.53
N SER A 164 -14.88 -9.15 4.77
CA SER A 164 -15.31 -8.33 5.91
C SER A 164 -14.55 -8.70 7.18
N THR A 165 -14.36 -7.73 8.08
CA THR A 165 -13.92 -8.01 9.46
C THR A 165 -15.11 -8.38 10.35
N LYS A 166 -14.84 -9.06 11.47
CA LYS A 166 -15.86 -9.27 12.50
C LYS A 166 -16.34 -7.91 13.01
N ARG A 167 -17.66 -7.78 13.17
CA ARG A 167 -18.29 -6.52 13.60
C ARG A 167 -17.73 -6.03 14.93
N GLY A 168 -17.41 -4.75 15.00
CA GLY A 168 -16.86 -4.10 16.21
C GLY A 168 -15.42 -4.44 16.51
N THR A 169 -14.70 -5.09 15.58
CA THR A 169 -13.30 -5.47 15.76
C THR A 169 -12.40 -4.86 14.67
N THR A 170 -11.24 -4.42 15.08
CA THR A 170 -10.17 -3.91 14.19
C THR A 170 -8.94 -4.81 14.36
N HIS A 171 -9.01 -6.03 13.85
CA HIS A 171 -7.88 -6.97 13.93
C HIS A 171 -6.87 -6.71 12.81
N TRP A 172 -6.34 -5.50 12.77
CA TRP A 172 -5.26 -5.11 11.88
C TRP A 172 -3.95 -5.06 12.69
N LYS A 173 -3.00 -5.89 12.33
CA LYS A 173 -1.67 -5.90 12.95
C LYS A 173 -0.64 -5.43 11.94
N LEU A 174 -0.03 -4.27 12.21
CA LEU A 174 1.08 -3.74 11.40
C LEU A 174 2.26 -4.71 11.46
N MET A 175 2.85 -4.95 10.29
CA MET A 175 4.08 -5.70 10.14
C MET A 175 5.22 -4.74 9.77
N GLY A 176 6.23 -4.71 10.58
CA GLY A 176 7.42 -3.89 10.38
C GLY A 176 8.68 -4.71 10.57
#